data_1b0b58589f5606c23e5272c86f1f2b65
#
_entry.id   1b0b58589f5606c23e5272c86f1f2b65
#
_cell.length_a   1.000
_cell.length_b   1.000
_cell.length_c   1.000
_cell.angle_alpha   90.00
_cell.angle_beta   90.00
_cell.angle_gamma   90.00
#
_symmetry.space_group_name_H-M   'P 1'
#
loop_
_entity.id
_entity.type
_entity.pdbx_description
1 polymer ?
#
loop_
_entity_poly.entity_id
_entity_poly.type
_entity_poly.pdbx_seq_one_letter_code
_entity_poly.pdbx_strand_id
1 'polypeptide(L)'
;MTFEKIAQEVPLNKRGKISSEIWFPTLFHFIDILNYQEKNKKWLKHIFKWRDDDNRGIVRSNSRGWHSAVDMHMREEYEDMGKEALKVGLRIQEMMDLNPDTEPVIDNMWANVSQFGAHNRNHTHPGSHFSFVYYLQSPDKCGHIWFTDPRAQAIAVQLPYNPKKPRVRETLNEVYWAPVPGRLIMFPSWAVHEVEPNLSELKGKKGLRVSVSGNLSFRYKKGVDFKEERDGHDAKGYLTLDGVEKRT
;
A
#
# COMPACT_ATOMS: atom_id res chain seq x y z
N MET A 1 5.17 40.17 20.52
CA MET A 1 5.19 40.80 19.19
C MET A 1 4.04 40.21 18.40
N THR A 2 3.12 41.00 17.86
CA THR A 2 1.96 40.48 17.12
C THR A 2 2.32 40.22 15.65
N PHE A 3 1.61 39.31 15.00
CA PHE A 3 1.80 39.00 13.58
C PHE A 3 1.69 40.25 12.68
N GLU A 4 0.73 41.13 12.96
CA GLU A 4 0.51 42.36 12.23
C GLU A 4 1.73 43.28 12.29
N LYS A 5 2.37 43.40 13.44
CA LYS A 5 3.56 44.22 13.62
C LYS A 5 4.75 43.64 12.82
N ILE A 6 4.94 42.32 12.84
CA ILE A 6 6.00 41.65 12.05
C ILE A 6 5.71 41.82 10.54
N ALA A 7 4.44 41.69 10.12
CA ALA A 7 4.07 41.81 8.71
C ALA A 7 4.27 43.21 8.15
N GLN A 8 4.17 44.24 8.99
CA GLN A 8 4.43 45.65 8.61
C GLN A 8 5.94 45.96 8.57
N GLU A 9 6.72 45.42 9.51
CA GLU A 9 8.16 45.71 9.64
C GLU A 9 9.02 45.03 8.56
N VAL A 10 8.57 43.86 8.02
CA VAL A 10 9.34 43.10 7.01
C VAL A 10 8.49 42.85 5.77
N PRO A 11 8.58 43.70 4.74
CA PRO A 11 7.89 43.49 3.47
C PRO A 11 8.21 42.10 2.87
N LEU A 12 7.21 41.45 2.25
CA LEU A 12 7.31 40.11 1.68
C LEU A 12 8.50 39.92 0.72
N ASN A 13 8.80 40.95 -0.08
CA ASN A 13 9.90 40.95 -1.03
C ASN A 13 11.31 41.04 -0.39
N LYS A 14 11.38 41.39 0.90
CA LYS A 14 12.62 41.44 1.69
C LYS A 14 12.76 40.26 2.66
N ARG A 15 11.75 39.40 2.76
CA ARG A 15 11.83 38.14 3.49
C ARG A 15 12.63 37.17 2.64
N GLY A 16 13.64 36.55 3.19
CA GLY A 16 14.43 35.55 2.47
C GLY A 16 13.56 34.49 1.80
N LYS A 17 14.06 33.87 0.74
CA LYS A 17 13.40 32.73 0.09
C LYS A 17 13.32 31.57 1.06
N ILE A 18 12.10 31.07 1.33
CA ILE A 18 11.91 29.84 2.08
C ILE A 18 11.94 28.69 1.06
N SER A 19 12.81 27.72 1.28
CA SER A 19 12.85 26.46 0.55
C SER A 19 12.32 25.35 1.45
N SER A 20 11.68 24.33 0.87
CA SER A 20 11.15 23.20 1.61
C SER A 20 11.64 21.91 0.98
N GLU A 21 11.95 20.93 1.81
CA GLU A 21 12.35 19.57 1.42
C GLU A 21 11.40 18.56 2.05
N ILE A 22 11.23 17.42 1.38
CA ILE A 22 10.38 16.32 1.85
C ILE A 22 11.29 15.25 2.46
N TRP A 23 11.09 14.98 3.76
CA TRP A 23 11.80 13.96 4.50
C TRP A 23 10.84 12.88 5.02
N PHE A 24 11.31 11.62 5.03
CA PHE A 24 10.55 10.45 5.47
C PHE A 24 9.25 10.19 4.69
N PRO A 25 9.28 10.23 3.35
CA PRO A 25 8.09 9.94 2.56
C PRO A 25 7.67 8.47 2.72
N THR A 26 6.38 8.23 2.77
CA THR A 26 5.81 6.89 2.61
C THR A 26 5.44 6.67 1.15
N LEU A 27 6.08 5.71 0.49
CA LEU A 27 5.86 5.44 -0.93
C LEU A 27 4.77 4.38 -1.11
N PHE A 28 3.77 4.72 -1.93
CA PHE A 28 2.73 3.82 -2.41
C PHE A 28 2.91 3.64 -3.92
N HIS A 29 2.93 2.40 -4.36
CA HIS A 29 3.08 2.05 -5.76
C HIS A 29 1.78 1.49 -6.30
N PHE A 30 1.44 1.75 -7.54
CA PHE A 30 0.25 1.15 -8.15
C PHE A 30 0.46 0.93 -9.65
N ILE A 31 -0.27 -0.06 -10.18
CA ILE A 31 -0.34 -0.36 -11.60
C ILE A 31 -1.77 -0.78 -11.97
N ASP A 32 -2.22 -0.36 -13.12
CA ASP A 32 -3.45 -0.86 -13.73
C ASP A 32 -3.07 -1.98 -14.71
N ILE A 33 -3.54 -3.20 -14.43
CA ILE A 33 -3.20 -4.40 -15.22
C ILE A 33 -3.95 -4.38 -16.54
N LEU A 34 -3.21 -4.49 -17.64
CA LEU A 34 -3.80 -4.54 -18.97
C LEU A 34 -4.67 -5.80 -19.16
N ASN A 35 -5.78 -5.65 -19.89
CA ASN A 35 -6.74 -6.72 -20.18
C ASN A 35 -7.28 -7.41 -18.90
N TYR A 36 -7.39 -6.64 -17.81
CA TYR A 36 -7.82 -7.15 -16.52
C TYR A 36 -9.22 -7.80 -16.56
N GLN A 37 -10.10 -7.36 -17.45
CA GLN A 37 -11.47 -7.85 -17.53
C GLN A 37 -11.52 -9.37 -17.77
N GLU A 38 -10.74 -9.87 -18.73
CA GLU A 38 -10.66 -11.31 -19.03
C GLU A 38 -9.99 -12.08 -17.89
N LYS A 39 -8.89 -11.54 -17.35
CA LYS A 39 -8.19 -12.12 -16.20
C LYS A 39 -9.11 -12.20 -14.99
N ASN A 40 -9.79 -11.09 -14.65
CA ASN A 40 -10.71 -11.04 -13.51
C ASN A 40 -11.85 -12.02 -13.64
N LYS A 41 -12.45 -12.17 -14.83
CA LYS A 41 -13.52 -13.14 -15.08
C LYS A 41 -13.08 -14.58 -14.76
N LYS A 42 -11.86 -14.96 -15.18
CA LYS A 42 -11.25 -16.26 -14.90
C LYS A 42 -11.04 -16.42 -13.38
N TRP A 43 -10.34 -15.47 -12.75
CA TRP A 43 -10.00 -15.54 -11.33
C TRP A 43 -11.24 -15.50 -10.41
N LEU A 44 -12.24 -14.68 -10.72
CA LEU A 44 -13.50 -14.63 -9.97
C LEU A 44 -14.21 -15.98 -9.96
N LYS A 45 -14.22 -16.71 -11.10
CA LYS A 45 -14.79 -18.05 -11.19
C LYS A 45 -14.11 -19.01 -10.21
N HIS A 46 -12.77 -19.00 -10.16
CA HIS A 46 -11.99 -19.85 -9.27
C HIS A 46 -12.17 -19.45 -7.80
N ILE A 47 -12.15 -18.14 -7.47
CA ILE A 47 -12.33 -17.63 -6.10
C ILE A 47 -13.72 -18.00 -5.56
N PHE A 48 -14.78 -17.83 -6.38
CA PHE A 48 -16.13 -18.21 -5.94
C PHE A 48 -16.26 -19.72 -5.74
N LYS A 49 -15.67 -20.53 -6.60
CA LYS A 49 -15.64 -21.98 -6.39
C LYS A 49 -14.91 -22.33 -5.09
N TRP A 50 -13.72 -21.76 -4.87
CA TRP A 50 -12.96 -21.99 -3.65
C TRP A 50 -13.74 -21.60 -2.39
N ARG A 51 -14.43 -20.46 -2.42
CA ARG A 51 -15.30 -20.04 -1.33
C ARG A 51 -16.49 -21.01 -1.11
N ASP A 52 -17.06 -21.55 -2.18
CA ASP A 52 -18.16 -22.51 -2.09
C ASP A 52 -17.67 -23.85 -1.49
N ASP A 53 -16.43 -24.27 -1.82
CA ASP A 53 -15.77 -25.48 -1.30
C ASP A 53 -15.29 -25.30 0.17
N ASP A 54 -14.90 -24.08 0.56
CA ASP A 54 -14.45 -23.71 1.92
C ASP A 54 -15.21 -22.46 2.41
N ASN A 55 -16.42 -22.64 2.86
CA ASN A 55 -17.28 -21.54 3.28
C ASN A 55 -16.89 -20.90 4.62
N ARG A 56 -16.04 -21.54 5.42
CA ARG A 56 -15.56 -21.03 6.69
C ARG A 56 -14.52 -19.95 6.49
N GLY A 57 -13.54 -20.21 5.63
CA GLY A 57 -12.39 -19.35 5.45
C GLY A 57 -11.58 -19.13 6.73
N ILE A 58 -10.77 -18.10 6.74
CA ILE A 58 -9.88 -17.72 7.85
C ILE A 58 -10.34 -16.39 8.45
N VAL A 59 -10.27 -16.25 9.79
CA VAL A 59 -10.53 -15.00 10.49
C VAL A 59 -9.20 -14.33 10.86
N ARG A 60 -9.02 -13.09 10.42
CA ARG A 60 -7.88 -12.22 10.70
C ARG A 60 -8.39 -10.81 11.04
N SER A 61 -8.02 -9.80 10.22
CA SER A 61 -8.61 -8.45 10.31
C SER A 61 -10.03 -8.39 9.74
N ASN A 62 -10.43 -9.35 8.91
CA ASN A 62 -11.74 -9.41 8.27
C ASN A 62 -12.87 -9.57 9.29
N SER A 63 -13.95 -8.83 9.07
CA SER A 63 -15.23 -8.92 9.78
C SER A 63 -16.34 -9.15 8.76
N ARG A 64 -17.15 -10.16 8.95
CA ARG A 64 -18.28 -10.55 8.07
C ARG A 64 -17.91 -10.92 6.64
N GLY A 65 -16.63 -10.90 6.26
CA GLY A 65 -16.14 -11.27 4.93
C GLY A 65 -15.47 -12.65 4.96
N TRP A 66 -15.48 -13.33 3.82
CA TRP A 66 -14.71 -14.54 3.63
C TRP A 66 -13.27 -14.19 3.24
N HIS A 67 -12.32 -14.91 3.82
CA HIS A 67 -10.88 -14.82 3.57
C HIS A 67 -10.38 -16.23 3.30
N SER A 68 -9.73 -16.46 2.17
CA SER A 68 -9.21 -17.78 1.81
C SER A 68 -8.01 -18.20 2.69
N ALA A 69 -7.53 -19.41 2.53
CA ALA A 69 -6.17 -19.78 2.94
C ALA A 69 -5.14 -18.87 2.25
N VAL A 70 -3.95 -18.75 2.85
CA VAL A 70 -2.92 -17.76 2.45
C VAL A 70 -1.92 -18.32 1.42
N ASP A 71 -2.19 -19.48 0.89
CA ASP A 71 -1.38 -20.25 -0.07
C ASP A 71 -1.73 -19.98 -1.54
N MET A 72 -2.51 -18.93 -1.83
CA MET A 72 -3.03 -18.63 -3.16
C MET A 72 -1.91 -18.51 -4.23
N HIS A 73 -0.74 -17.99 -3.87
CA HIS A 73 0.41 -17.85 -4.76
C HIS A 73 1.05 -19.19 -5.15
N MET A 74 0.73 -20.27 -4.43
CA MET A 74 1.20 -21.62 -4.71
C MET A 74 0.24 -22.41 -5.62
N ARG A 75 -0.90 -21.82 -5.97
CA ARG A 75 -1.93 -22.46 -6.79
C ARG A 75 -1.80 -22.04 -8.25
N GLU A 76 -1.79 -23.02 -9.14
CA GLU A 76 -1.59 -22.83 -10.58
C GLU A 76 -2.58 -21.82 -11.19
N GLU A 77 -3.85 -21.82 -10.74
CA GLU A 77 -4.89 -20.93 -11.24
C GLU A 77 -4.59 -19.44 -11.05
N TYR A 78 -3.69 -19.11 -10.11
CA TYR A 78 -3.33 -17.74 -9.72
C TYR A 78 -1.88 -17.37 -10.01
N GLU A 79 -1.12 -18.23 -10.67
CA GLU A 79 0.29 -17.99 -11.02
C GLU A 79 0.47 -16.65 -11.75
N ASP A 80 -0.39 -16.36 -12.71
CA ASP A 80 -0.34 -15.10 -13.48
C ASP A 80 -0.55 -13.86 -12.58
N MET A 81 -1.38 -13.96 -11.55
CA MET A 81 -1.57 -12.87 -10.59
C MET A 81 -0.35 -12.67 -9.72
N GLY A 82 0.27 -13.75 -9.27
CA GLY A 82 1.55 -13.70 -8.56
C GLY A 82 2.64 -13.04 -9.40
N LYS A 83 2.73 -13.39 -10.69
CA LYS A 83 3.68 -12.76 -11.62
C LYS A 83 3.46 -11.25 -11.77
N GLU A 84 2.21 -10.77 -11.80
CA GLU A 84 1.95 -9.32 -11.85
C GLU A 84 2.43 -8.62 -10.56
N ALA A 85 2.24 -9.21 -9.39
CA ALA A 85 2.75 -8.66 -8.15
C ALA A 85 4.30 -8.65 -8.10
N LEU A 86 4.95 -9.73 -8.56
CA LEU A 86 6.42 -9.80 -8.64
C LEU A 86 7.01 -8.78 -9.61
N LYS A 87 6.37 -8.49 -10.75
CA LYS A 87 6.79 -7.42 -11.67
C LYS A 87 6.82 -6.06 -10.97
N VAL A 88 5.80 -5.77 -10.14
CA VAL A 88 5.80 -4.53 -9.34
C VAL A 88 6.94 -4.55 -8.33
N GLY A 89 7.19 -5.67 -7.67
CA GLY A 89 8.32 -5.84 -6.75
C GLY A 89 9.68 -5.58 -7.44
N LEU A 90 9.91 -6.16 -8.61
CA LEU A 90 11.13 -5.90 -9.40
C LEU A 90 11.28 -4.41 -9.75
N ARG A 91 10.18 -3.76 -10.13
CA ARG A 91 10.22 -2.33 -10.44
C ARG A 91 10.50 -1.47 -9.20
N ILE A 92 9.99 -1.85 -8.04
CA ILE A 92 10.30 -1.19 -6.76
C ILE A 92 11.79 -1.37 -6.44
N GLN A 93 12.34 -2.57 -6.64
CA GLN A 93 13.76 -2.84 -6.43
C GLN A 93 14.65 -1.89 -7.24
N GLU A 94 14.34 -1.71 -8.52
CA GLU A 94 15.04 -0.77 -9.39
C GLU A 94 14.88 0.69 -8.94
N MET A 95 13.64 1.12 -8.64
CA MET A 95 13.33 2.51 -8.28
C MET A 95 13.94 2.94 -6.94
N MET A 96 14.07 2.00 -6.00
CA MET A 96 14.60 2.25 -4.66
C MET A 96 16.09 1.89 -4.52
N ASP A 97 16.73 1.46 -5.61
CA ASP A 97 18.14 1.03 -5.64
C ASP A 97 18.43 -0.02 -4.54
N LEU A 98 17.53 -1.03 -4.44
CA LEU A 98 17.70 -2.09 -3.47
C LEU A 98 18.83 -3.03 -3.91
N ASN A 99 19.39 -3.78 -2.95
CA ASN A 99 20.49 -4.71 -3.21
C ASN A 99 20.19 -5.64 -4.40
N PRO A 100 21.00 -5.63 -5.49
CA PRO A 100 20.77 -6.44 -6.69
C PRO A 100 20.92 -7.95 -6.45
N ASP A 101 21.53 -8.37 -5.34
CA ASP A 101 21.64 -9.76 -4.96
C ASP A 101 20.36 -10.30 -4.30
N THR A 102 19.37 -9.43 -4.10
CA THR A 102 18.04 -9.83 -3.63
C THR A 102 17.07 -10.01 -4.79
N GLU A 103 15.96 -10.67 -4.52
CA GLU A 103 14.83 -10.82 -5.43
C GLU A 103 13.50 -10.70 -4.67
N PRO A 104 12.43 -10.17 -5.29
CA PRO A 104 11.12 -10.13 -4.67
C PRO A 104 10.53 -11.53 -4.61
N VAL A 105 9.99 -11.90 -3.46
CA VAL A 105 9.31 -13.17 -3.19
C VAL A 105 7.95 -12.90 -2.58
N ILE A 106 6.90 -13.58 -3.03
CA ILE A 106 5.59 -13.54 -2.37
C ILE A 106 5.64 -14.44 -1.14
N ASP A 107 5.49 -13.86 0.04
CA ASP A 107 5.46 -14.61 1.30
C ASP A 107 4.14 -15.35 1.49
N ASN A 108 3.05 -14.70 1.13
CA ASN A 108 1.70 -15.25 1.15
C ASN A 108 0.76 -14.40 0.29
N MET A 109 -0.35 -15.02 -0.16
CA MET A 109 -1.38 -14.37 -0.97
C MET A 109 -2.74 -15.02 -0.68
N TRP A 110 -3.80 -14.22 -0.64
CA TRP A 110 -5.14 -14.70 -0.31
C TRP A 110 -6.23 -13.86 -1.00
N ALA A 111 -7.41 -14.47 -1.17
CA ALA A 111 -8.61 -13.80 -1.66
C ALA A 111 -9.49 -13.31 -0.50
N ASN A 112 -10.12 -12.16 -0.69
CA ASN A 112 -11.17 -11.62 0.16
C ASN A 112 -12.46 -11.48 -0.62
N VAL A 113 -13.58 -11.99 -0.08
CA VAL A 113 -14.92 -11.81 -0.63
C VAL A 113 -15.78 -11.12 0.43
N SER A 114 -16.03 -9.84 0.22
CA SER A 114 -16.70 -8.96 1.17
C SER A 114 -18.13 -8.69 0.76
N GLN A 115 -19.08 -9.23 1.51
CA GLN A 115 -20.51 -8.97 1.38
C GLN A 115 -20.93 -7.66 2.04
N PHE A 116 -22.19 -7.30 1.98
CA PHE A 116 -22.73 -6.11 2.66
C PHE A 116 -22.34 -6.07 4.15
N GLY A 117 -21.77 -4.95 4.60
CA GLY A 117 -21.29 -4.72 5.95
C GLY A 117 -19.91 -5.34 6.25
N ALA A 118 -19.33 -6.12 5.33
CA ALA A 118 -18.00 -6.70 5.53
C ALA A 118 -16.90 -5.64 5.37
N HIS A 119 -15.95 -5.67 6.29
CA HIS A 119 -14.85 -4.71 6.40
C HIS A 119 -13.58 -5.38 6.94
N ASN A 120 -12.45 -4.67 6.91
CA ASN A 120 -11.23 -5.08 7.60
C ASN A 120 -10.88 -4.03 8.66
N ARG A 121 -10.61 -4.50 9.88
CA ARG A 121 -10.19 -3.65 11.00
C ARG A 121 -8.80 -3.09 10.72
N ASN A 122 -8.47 -2.01 11.42
CA ASN A 122 -7.15 -1.41 11.41
C ASN A 122 -6.05 -2.43 11.78
N HIS A 123 -5.00 -2.55 10.92
CA HIS A 123 -3.93 -3.53 11.09
C HIS A 123 -2.69 -3.20 10.25
N THR A 124 -1.64 -3.98 10.47
CA THR A 124 -0.40 -4.00 9.67
C THR A 124 -0.04 -5.44 9.31
N HIS A 125 0.97 -5.65 8.49
CA HIS A 125 1.47 -6.98 8.11
C HIS A 125 2.93 -7.16 8.55
N PRO A 126 3.19 -7.49 9.83
CA PRO A 126 4.56 -7.66 10.31
C PRO A 126 5.25 -8.86 9.65
N GLY A 127 6.55 -8.73 9.40
CA GLY A 127 7.39 -9.80 8.86
C GLY A 127 7.59 -9.78 7.34
N SER A 128 6.96 -8.86 6.63
CA SER A 128 7.17 -8.64 5.19
C SER A 128 7.56 -7.19 4.91
N HIS A 129 8.19 -6.91 3.77
CA HIS A 129 8.60 -5.57 3.40
C HIS A 129 7.44 -4.76 2.79
N PHE A 130 6.70 -5.37 1.87
CA PHE A 130 5.56 -4.77 1.19
C PHE A 130 4.32 -5.64 1.30
N SER A 131 3.17 -5.00 1.30
CA SER A 131 1.87 -5.63 1.14
C SER A 131 1.21 -5.09 -0.11
N PHE A 132 0.34 -5.88 -0.72
CA PHE A 132 -0.41 -5.44 -1.88
C PHE A 132 -1.88 -5.84 -1.80
N VAL A 133 -2.71 -5.10 -2.52
CA VAL A 133 -4.11 -5.42 -2.78
C VAL A 133 -4.39 -5.23 -4.27
N TYR A 134 -5.05 -6.22 -4.87
CA TYR A 134 -5.57 -6.18 -6.23
C TYR A 134 -7.09 -6.33 -6.21
N TYR A 135 -7.79 -5.46 -6.91
CA TYR A 135 -9.25 -5.49 -6.97
C TYR A 135 -9.75 -6.21 -8.22
N LEU A 136 -10.55 -7.27 -8.02
CA LEU A 136 -11.19 -8.01 -9.11
C LEU A 136 -12.58 -7.46 -9.41
N GLN A 137 -13.34 -7.14 -8.35
CA GLN A 137 -14.71 -6.64 -8.45
C GLN A 137 -14.95 -5.62 -7.35
N SER A 138 -15.48 -4.46 -7.72
CA SER A 138 -15.71 -3.32 -6.83
C SER A 138 -17.03 -2.65 -7.21
N PRO A 139 -18.15 -3.10 -6.63
CA PRO A 139 -19.43 -2.44 -6.84
C PRO A 139 -19.45 -1.04 -6.20
N ASP A 140 -20.37 -0.19 -6.62
CA ASP A 140 -20.56 1.11 -6.03
C ASP A 140 -20.78 1.03 -4.52
N LYS A 141 -20.28 2.00 -3.76
CA LYS A 141 -20.34 2.09 -2.29
C LYS A 141 -19.68 0.90 -1.58
N CYS A 142 -18.75 0.20 -2.21
CA CYS A 142 -18.12 -0.97 -1.59
C CYS A 142 -17.00 -0.65 -0.60
N GLY A 143 -16.75 0.64 -0.31
CA GLY A 143 -15.77 1.11 0.67
C GLY A 143 -14.35 1.20 0.12
N HIS A 144 -13.54 2.07 0.70
CA HIS A 144 -12.16 2.37 0.35
C HIS A 144 -11.17 1.63 1.26
N ILE A 145 -9.92 1.54 0.86
CA ILE A 145 -8.82 1.23 1.75
C ILE A 145 -8.22 2.55 2.26
N TRP A 146 -8.14 2.69 3.59
CA TRP A 146 -7.60 3.86 4.28
C TRP A 146 -6.25 3.55 4.88
N PHE A 147 -5.38 4.53 4.88
CA PHE A 147 -4.05 4.48 5.48
C PHE A 147 -3.88 5.67 6.41
N THR A 148 -3.36 5.40 7.61
CA THR A 148 -3.10 6.42 8.63
C THR A 148 -1.60 6.68 8.73
N ASP A 149 -1.20 7.95 8.89
CA ASP A 149 0.20 8.32 9.15
C ASP A 149 0.69 7.62 10.43
N PRO A 150 1.74 6.80 10.38
CA PRO A 150 2.23 6.07 11.56
C PRO A 150 2.96 6.97 12.57
N ARG A 151 3.25 8.22 12.22
CA ARG A 151 3.92 9.18 13.09
C ARG A 151 2.91 9.78 14.08
N ALA A 152 2.75 9.16 15.23
CA ALA A 152 1.79 9.58 16.26
C ALA A 152 1.93 11.07 16.64
N GLN A 153 3.16 11.60 16.65
CA GLN A 153 3.44 13.01 16.96
C GLN A 153 2.86 13.95 15.89
N ALA A 154 2.91 13.56 14.61
CA ALA A 154 2.33 14.36 13.52
C ALA A 154 0.80 14.40 13.59
N ILE A 155 0.18 13.34 14.14
CA ILE A 155 -1.27 13.29 14.36
C ILE A 155 -1.68 14.11 15.58
N ALA A 156 -0.88 14.05 16.66
CA ALA A 156 -1.20 14.68 17.95
C ALA A 156 -1.14 16.22 17.88
N VAL A 157 -0.30 16.79 17.02
CA VAL A 157 -0.12 18.24 16.86
C VAL A 157 -0.56 18.67 15.47
N GLN A 158 -1.83 19.03 15.36
CA GLN A 158 -2.39 19.48 14.08
C GLN A 158 -2.26 20.99 13.90
N LEU A 159 -1.88 21.40 12.71
CA LEU A 159 -1.90 22.81 12.32
C LEU A 159 -3.35 23.29 12.06
N PRO A 160 -3.68 24.55 12.31
CA PRO A 160 -4.99 25.11 12.01
C PRO A 160 -5.14 25.36 10.51
N TYR A 161 -5.49 24.30 9.77
CA TYR A 161 -5.67 24.35 8.32
C TYR A 161 -6.89 25.18 7.91
N ASN A 162 -6.82 25.77 6.72
CA ASN A 162 -7.95 26.52 6.16
C ASN A 162 -9.10 25.53 5.79
N PRO A 163 -10.27 25.61 6.46
CA PRO A 163 -11.37 24.66 6.22
C PRO A 163 -12.05 24.84 4.85
N LYS A 164 -11.77 25.95 4.15
CA LYS A 164 -12.34 26.26 2.82
C LYS A 164 -11.46 25.79 1.65
N LYS A 165 -10.31 25.20 1.93
CA LYS A 165 -9.37 24.72 0.92
C LYS A 165 -8.97 23.26 1.20
N PRO A 166 -8.76 22.43 0.15
CA PRO A 166 -8.20 21.11 0.35
C PRO A 166 -6.79 21.23 0.95
N ARG A 167 -6.45 20.31 1.83
CA ARG A 167 -5.10 20.21 2.39
C ARG A 167 -4.11 19.81 1.30
N VAL A 168 -2.90 20.32 1.38
CA VAL A 168 -1.81 19.88 0.52
C VAL A 168 -1.39 18.47 0.92
N ARG A 169 -0.94 17.70 -0.06
CA ARG A 169 -0.66 16.27 0.08
C ARG A 169 0.30 15.96 1.25
N GLU A 170 1.32 16.81 1.42
CA GLU A 170 2.38 16.65 2.41
C GLU A 170 1.91 16.84 3.86
N THR A 171 0.68 17.31 4.03
CA THR A 171 0.10 17.58 5.35
C THR A 171 -1.05 16.64 5.72
N LEU A 172 -1.35 15.66 4.88
CA LEU A 172 -2.39 14.67 5.14
C LEU A 172 -1.92 13.67 6.19
N ASN A 173 -2.78 13.38 7.17
CA ASN A 173 -2.56 12.35 8.17
C ASN A 173 -3.24 11.03 7.81
N GLU A 174 -4.19 11.10 6.90
CA GLU A 174 -4.92 9.95 6.38
C GLU A 174 -5.09 10.09 4.88
N VAL A 175 -4.98 8.99 4.18
CA VAL A 175 -5.20 8.91 2.73
C VAL A 175 -6.00 7.66 2.42
N TYR A 176 -6.78 7.70 1.35
CA TYR A 176 -7.52 6.53 0.89
C TYR A 176 -7.32 6.27 -0.59
N TRP A 177 -7.54 5.02 -0.97
CA TRP A 177 -7.59 4.58 -2.34
C TRP A 177 -8.94 3.94 -2.64
N ALA A 178 -9.56 4.41 -3.71
CA ALA A 178 -10.77 3.79 -4.22
C ALA A 178 -10.46 2.39 -4.79
N PRO A 179 -11.32 1.40 -4.56
CA PRO A 179 -11.17 0.07 -5.13
C PRO A 179 -11.49 0.10 -6.62
N VAL A 180 -10.47 0.12 -7.46
CA VAL A 180 -10.61 0.13 -8.93
C VAL A 180 -10.32 -1.28 -9.47
N PRO A 181 -11.29 -1.95 -10.14
CA PRO A 181 -11.04 -3.25 -10.75
C PRO A 181 -9.87 -3.20 -11.73
N GLY A 182 -8.94 -4.16 -11.62
CA GLY A 182 -7.73 -4.19 -12.42
C GLY A 182 -6.53 -3.44 -11.82
N ARG A 183 -6.73 -2.69 -10.73
CA ARG A 183 -5.65 -1.98 -10.05
C ARG A 183 -5.02 -2.82 -8.95
N LEU A 184 -3.70 -2.93 -9.01
CA LEU A 184 -2.85 -3.42 -7.93
C LEU A 184 -2.20 -2.23 -7.22
N ILE A 185 -2.34 -2.16 -5.90
CA ILE A 185 -1.70 -1.18 -5.04
C ILE A 185 -0.72 -1.93 -4.15
N MET A 186 0.53 -1.47 -4.08
CA MET A 186 1.57 -2.03 -3.23
C MET A 186 2.10 -0.93 -2.29
N PHE A 187 2.21 -1.26 -1.01
CA PHE A 187 2.54 -0.31 0.06
C PHE A 187 3.41 -1.00 1.11
N PRO A 188 4.17 -0.23 1.92
CA PRO A 188 4.97 -0.80 2.99
C PRO A 188 4.10 -1.60 3.98
N SER A 189 4.52 -2.82 4.33
CA SER A 189 3.75 -3.72 5.20
C SER A 189 3.49 -3.15 6.59
N TRP A 190 4.32 -2.21 7.04
CA TRP A 190 4.15 -1.50 8.31
C TRP A 190 3.09 -0.38 8.25
N ALA A 191 2.63 0.03 7.05
CA ALA A 191 1.62 1.07 6.93
C ALA A 191 0.29 0.61 7.53
N VAL A 192 -0.14 1.34 8.54
CA VAL A 192 -1.40 1.07 9.27
C VAL A 192 -2.57 1.34 8.34
N HIS A 193 -3.45 0.35 8.17
CA HIS A 193 -4.57 0.47 7.23
C HIS A 193 -5.82 -0.31 7.66
N GLU A 194 -6.94 0.14 7.14
CA GLU A 194 -8.24 -0.50 7.29
C GLU A 194 -9.01 -0.48 5.96
N VAL A 195 -10.06 -1.27 5.87
CA VAL A 195 -10.95 -1.27 4.70
C VAL A 195 -12.37 -1.04 5.16
N GLU A 196 -12.99 0.01 4.63
CA GLU A 196 -14.37 0.39 4.95
C GLU A 196 -15.38 -0.73 4.67
N PRO A 197 -16.55 -0.68 5.35
CA PRO A 197 -17.64 -1.59 5.06
C PRO A 197 -18.10 -1.53 3.61
N ASN A 198 -18.36 -2.69 3.03
CA ASN A 198 -19.05 -2.77 1.75
C ASN A 198 -20.54 -2.42 1.96
N LEU A 199 -20.96 -1.29 1.46
CA LEU A 199 -22.35 -0.79 1.55
C LEU A 199 -23.07 -0.86 0.19
N SER A 200 -22.62 -1.71 -0.73
CA SER A 200 -23.27 -1.89 -2.01
C SER A 200 -24.69 -2.46 -1.86
N GLU A 201 -25.63 -1.84 -2.51
CA GLU A 201 -27.05 -2.24 -2.51
C GLU A 201 -27.35 -3.34 -3.54
N LEU A 202 -26.36 -3.70 -4.39
CA LEU A 202 -26.51 -4.76 -5.38
C LEU A 202 -26.66 -6.13 -4.71
N LYS A 203 -27.51 -6.98 -5.27
CA LYS A 203 -27.80 -8.32 -4.72
C LYS A 203 -26.91 -9.40 -5.31
N GLY A 204 -26.73 -10.47 -4.55
CA GLY A 204 -25.98 -11.65 -4.96
C GLY A 204 -24.51 -11.36 -5.25
N LYS A 205 -23.93 -12.08 -6.18
CA LYS A 205 -22.48 -11.95 -6.50
C LYS A 205 -22.10 -10.56 -7.00
N LYS A 206 -23.02 -9.81 -7.62
CA LYS A 206 -22.76 -8.45 -8.12
C LYS A 206 -22.50 -7.42 -7.02
N GLY A 207 -23.04 -7.62 -5.81
CA GLY A 207 -22.83 -6.73 -4.66
C GLY A 207 -21.58 -7.05 -3.84
N LEU A 208 -20.80 -8.06 -4.21
CA LEU A 208 -19.60 -8.44 -3.49
C LEU A 208 -18.40 -7.58 -3.93
N ARG A 209 -17.66 -7.01 -2.98
CA ARG A 209 -16.30 -6.55 -3.25
C ARG A 209 -15.37 -7.76 -3.19
N VAL A 210 -14.59 -7.99 -4.25
CA VAL A 210 -13.64 -9.09 -4.33
C VAL A 210 -12.25 -8.54 -4.59
N SER A 211 -11.32 -8.85 -3.69
CA SER A 211 -9.92 -8.47 -3.80
C SER A 211 -9.00 -9.64 -3.51
N VAL A 212 -7.78 -9.57 -4.02
CA VAL A 212 -6.66 -10.42 -3.62
C VAL A 212 -5.65 -9.55 -2.91
N SER A 213 -5.17 -10.01 -1.77
CA SER A 213 -4.12 -9.37 -1.02
C SER A 213 -2.94 -10.32 -0.86
N GLY A 214 -1.76 -9.78 -0.63
CA GLY A 214 -0.58 -10.58 -0.37
C GLY A 214 0.54 -9.74 0.23
N ASN A 215 1.58 -10.44 0.65
CA ASN A 215 2.78 -9.86 1.22
C ASN A 215 4.00 -10.27 0.40
N LEU A 216 4.96 -9.36 0.29
CA LEU A 216 6.16 -9.51 -0.51
C LEU A 216 7.38 -9.11 0.30
N SER A 217 8.43 -9.91 0.20
CA SER A 217 9.74 -9.61 0.78
C SER A 217 10.83 -9.67 -0.28
N PHE A 218 11.89 -8.90 -0.10
CA PHE A 218 13.12 -9.04 -0.85
C PHE A 218 14.03 -9.99 -0.10
N ARG A 219 14.39 -11.10 -0.73
CA ARG A 219 15.24 -12.14 -0.14
C ARG A 219 16.47 -12.33 -1.00
N TYR A 220 17.59 -12.66 -0.36
CA TYR A 220 18.81 -12.98 -1.09
C TYR A 220 18.62 -14.16 -2.03
N LYS A 221 19.16 -14.03 -3.24
CA LYS A 221 19.20 -15.10 -4.23
C LYS A 221 19.98 -16.31 -3.71
N LYS A 222 19.62 -17.51 -4.16
CA LYS A 222 20.34 -18.71 -3.78
C LYS A 222 21.82 -18.61 -4.21
N GLY A 223 22.73 -18.95 -3.29
CA GLY A 223 24.18 -19.00 -3.56
C GLY A 223 24.93 -17.69 -3.27
N VAL A 224 24.23 -16.64 -2.80
CA VAL A 224 24.92 -15.43 -2.32
C VAL A 224 25.62 -15.73 -0.98
N ASP A 225 26.91 -15.39 -0.91
CA ASP A 225 27.70 -15.56 0.32
C ASP A 225 27.54 -14.30 1.20
N PHE A 226 26.96 -14.48 2.38
CA PHE A 226 26.70 -13.40 3.34
C PHE A 226 27.94 -12.89 4.09
N LYS A 227 29.13 -13.42 3.83
CA LYS A 227 30.33 -13.07 4.62
C LYS A 227 30.74 -11.61 4.50
N GLU A 228 30.42 -10.96 3.39
CA GLU A 228 30.82 -9.57 3.13
C GLU A 228 29.88 -8.52 3.74
N GLU A 229 28.65 -8.86 4.12
CA GLU A 229 27.68 -7.87 4.62
C GLU A 229 27.83 -7.52 6.10
N ARG A 230 28.52 -8.33 6.90
CA ARG A 230 28.71 -8.00 8.33
C ARG A 230 29.58 -6.77 8.56
N ASP A 231 30.41 -6.43 7.60
CA ASP A 231 31.31 -5.28 7.66
C ASP A 231 30.73 -4.04 6.98
N GLY A 232 29.60 -4.14 6.27
CA GLY A 232 28.99 -3.07 5.49
C GLY A 232 28.09 -2.10 6.26
N HIS A 233 27.89 -2.29 7.56
CA HIS A 233 27.18 -1.33 8.43
C HIS A 233 28.06 -0.15 8.85
N ASP A 234 29.12 0.12 8.11
CA ASP A 234 29.78 1.40 8.20
C ASP A 234 28.79 2.52 7.84
N ALA A 235 28.80 3.54 8.68
CA ALA A 235 27.98 4.75 8.64
C ALA A 235 27.99 5.56 7.31
N LYS A 236 28.21 4.92 6.17
CA LYS A 236 28.18 5.51 4.83
C LYS A 236 26.76 5.77 4.30
N GLY A 237 25.74 5.41 5.06
CA GLY A 237 24.34 5.62 4.70
C GLY A 237 23.72 6.94 5.15
N TYR A 238 24.44 7.79 5.83
CA TYR A 238 23.96 9.14 6.13
C TYR A 238 24.24 10.06 4.94
N LEU A 239 23.21 10.27 4.11
CA LEU A 239 23.23 11.39 3.17
C LEU A 239 23.27 12.68 3.98
N THR A 240 24.42 13.35 3.98
CA THR A 240 24.49 14.74 4.40
C THR A 240 23.82 15.60 3.34
N LEU A 241 23.27 16.75 3.70
CA LEU A 241 22.69 17.72 2.76
C LEU A 241 23.64 18.01 1.58
N ASP A 242 24.95 18.03 1.82
CA ASP A 242 26.00 18.20 0.81
C ASP A 242 26.12 17.00 -0.15
N GLY A 243 25.63 15.82 0.22
CA GLY A 243 25.65 14.60 -0.62
C GLY A 243 24.49 14.51 -1.61
N VAL A 244 23.38 15.22 -1.36
CA VAL A 244 22.22 15.27 -2.27
C VAL A 244 22.51 16.17 -3.46
N GLU A 245 23.23 17.27 -3.27
CA GLU A 245 23.59 18.20 -4.36
C GLU A 245 24.55 17.60 -5.41
N LYS A 246 25.25 16.51 -5.09
CA LYS A 246 26.21 15.87 -6.00
C LYS A 246 25.60 14.78 -6.90
N ARG A 247 24.29 14.48 -6.79
CA ARG A 247 23.59 13.46 -7.60
C ARG A 247 22.60 14.04 -8.62
N THR A 248 22.53 15.36 -8.75
CA THR A 248 21.85 16.08 -9.82
C THR A 248 22.93 16.61 -10.80
#